data_c2d6958e4aa6472ea1926dd077c3b934
#
_entry.id   c2d6958e4aa6472ea1926dd077c3b934
#
_cell.length_a   1.000
_cell.length_b   1.000
_cell.length_c   1.000
_cell.angle_alpha   90.00
_cell.angle_beta   90.00
_cell.angle_gamma   90.00
#
_symmetry.space_group_name_H-M   'P 1'
#
loop_
_entity.id
_entity.type
_entity.pdbx_description
1 polymer ?
#
loop_
_entity_poly.entity_id
_entity_poly.type
_entity_poly.pdbx_seq_one_letter_code
_entity_poly.pdbx_strand_id
1 'polypeptide(L)'
;MKHHLILDFETLGQDVHKCAIIDVSVMVFDWDRFCSDNPYTYKDIELTKRFKLSVKDQTSNYDYEIQKDTIEFWEQQEKEVRTKITPKPDDLTVKEFTDQFLDFLIDGPKIEYWWSRSNTFDPVILERLFKSQGKVKHMQEHLKYWAVRD
;
A
#
# COMPACT_ATOMS: atom_id res chain seq x y z
N MET A 1 15.97 -18.61 -4.21
CA MET A 1 14.93 -17.76 -4.79
C MET A 1 14.87 -16.45 -4.00
N LYS A 2 14.96 -15.31 -4.68
CA LYS A 2 15.00 -13.98 -4.05
C LYS A 2 13.65 -13.32 -4.22
N HIS A 3 12.89 -13.20 -3.14
CA HIS A 3 11.59 -12.55 -3.18
C HIS A 3 11.71 -11.07 -2.84
N HIS A 4 11.15 -10.26 -3.69
CA HIS A 4 10.99 -8.84 -3.51
C HIS A 4 9.50 -8.49 -3.41
N LEU A 5 9.20 -7.35 -2.83
CA LEU A 5 7.86 -6.83 -2.72
C LEU A 5 7.81 -5.45 -3.38
N ILE A 6 6.77 -5.16 -4.13
CA ILE A 6 6.47 -3.82 -4.61
C ILE A 6 5.12 -3.37 -4.08
N LEU A 7 5.00 -2.12 -3.72
CA LEU A 7 3.74 -1.53 -3.27
C LEU A 7 3.53 -0.12 -3.83
N ASP A 8 2.27 0.26 -3.93
CA ASP A 8 1.85 1.56 -4.42
C ASP A 8 0.56 1.99 -3.71
N PHE A 9 0.58 3.18 -3.08
CA PHE A 9 -0.56 3.76 -2.39
C PHE A 9 -1.31 4.74 -3.28
N GLU A 10 -2.64 4.65 -3.26
CA GLU A 10 -3.51 5.69 -3.78
C GLU A 10 -4.07 6.53 -2.61
N THR A 11 -3.96 7.83 -2.72
CA THR A 11 -4.21 8.75 -1.61
C THR A 11 -5.20 9.87 -1.94
N LEU A 12 -5.74 10.49 -0.90
CA LEU A 12 -6.56 11.68 -0.98
C LEU A 12 -5.78 12.96 -0.61
N GLY A 13 -4.47 12.93 -0.77
CA GLY A 13 -3.59 14.06 -0.54
C GLY A 13 -2.14 13.75 -0.87
N GLN A 14 -1.32 14.79 -0.90
CA GLN A 14 0.12 14.69 -1.20
C GLN A 14 1.00 14.79 0.05
N ASP A 15 0.45 15.23 1.18
CA ASP A 15 1.19 15.28 2.43
C ASP A 15 1.24 13.87 3.06
N VAL A 16 2.40 13.24 2.98
CA VAL A 16 2.63 11.86 3.49
C VAL A 16 2.40 11.71 4.99
N HIS A 17 2.44 12.80 5.74
CA HIS A 17 2.23 12.80 7.19
C HIS A 17 0.79 12.95 7.61
N LYS A 18 -0.11 13.32 6.69
CA LYS A 18 -1.49 13.68 7.00
C LYS A 18 -2.55 13.06 6.09
N CYS A 19 -2.22 12.76 4.83
CA CYS A 19 -3.23 12.39 3.85
C CYS A 19 -3.95 11.07 4.20
N ALA A 20 -5.25 11.06 3.96
CA ALA A 20 -6.04 9.84 3.98
C ALA A 20 -5.68 8.95 2.79
N ILE A 21 -5.75 7.65 3.02
CA ILE A 21 -5.38 6.60 2.05
C ILE A 21 -6.63 5.98 1.47
N ILE A 22 -6.67 5.83 0.15
CA ILE A 22 -7.74 5.08 -0.54
C ILE A 22 -7.44 3.59 -0.46
N ASP A 23 -6.29 3.20 -0.99
CA ASP A 23 -5.86 1.80 -1.01
C ASP A 23 -4.34 1.66 -1.14
N VAL A 24 -3.87 0.44 -1.01
CA VAL A 24 -2.53 0.03 -1.39
C VAL A 24 -2.61 -1.26 -2.18
N SER A 25 -1.90 -1.30 -3.29
CA SER A 25 -1.67 -2.52 -4.07
C SER A 25 -0.28 -3.06 -3.77
N VAL A 26 -0.17 -4.35 -3.55
CA VAL A 26 1.09 -5.01 -3.20
C VAL A 26 1.26 -6.30 -4.01
N MET A 27 2.48 -6.54 -4.47
CA MET A 27 2.84 -7.76 -5.15
C MET A 27 4.17 -8.28 -4.64
N VAL A 28 4.22 -9.56 -4.29
CA VAL A 28 5.48 -10.26 -4.04
C VAL A 28 5.90 -10.94 -5.34
N PHE A 29 7.14 -10.76 -5.73
CA PHE A 29 7.67 -11.31 -6.98
C PHE A 29 9.07 -11.91 -6.79
N ASP A 30 9.41 -12.85 -7.67
CA ASP A 30 10.71 -13.48 -7.74
C ASP A 30 11.65 -12.63 -8.59
N TRP A 31 12.74 -12.16 -8.00
CA TRP A 31 13.73 -11.34 -8.68
C TRP A 31 14.41 -12.06 -9.85
N ASP A 32 14.67 -13.35 -9.70
CA ASP A 32 15.31 -14.13 -10.76
C ASP A 32 14.39 -14.26 -11.99
N ARG A 33 13.07 -14.47 -11.76
CA ARG A 33 12.08 -14.43 -12.85
C ARG A 33 11.99 -13.04 -13.47
N PHE A 34 11.97 -11.99 -12.67
CA PHE A 34 11.91 -10.60 -13.15
C PHE A 34 13.06 -10.28 -14.12
N CYS A 35 14.27 -10.80 -13.84
CA CYS A 35 15.48 -10.61 -14.65
C CYS A 35 15.63 -11.64 -15.77
N SER A 36 14.73 -12.60 -15.92
CA SER A 36 14.79 -13.69 -16.89
C SER A 36 14.22 -13.31 -18.27
N ASP A 37 14.30 -14.24 -19.20
CA ASP A 37 13.67 -14.12 -20.53
C ASP A 37 12.14 -14.25 -20.47
N ASN A 38 11.57 -14.62 -19.32
CA ASN A 38 10.12 -14.70 -19.08
C ASN A 38 9.69 -13.80 -17.92
N PRO A 39 9.83 -12.46 -18.04
CA PRO A 39 9.50 -11.54 -16.96
C PRO A 39 7.99 -11.46 -16.71
N TYR A 40 7.62 -10.77 -15.62
CA TYR A 40 6.22 -10.49 -15.32
C TYR A 40 5.58 -9.59 -16.38
N THR A 41 4.31 -9.84 -16.64
CA THR A 41 3.48 -9.10 -17.61
C THR A 41 2.13 -8.77 -17.01
N TYR A 42 1.26 -8.08 -17.75
CA TYR A 42 -0.12 -7.83 -17.33
C TYR A 42 -0.93 -9.10 -17.03
N LYS A 43 -0.51 -10.26 -17.54
CA LYS A 43 -1.15 -11.55 -17.24
C LYS A 43 -0.94 -11.99 -15.78
N ASP A 44 0.06 -11.42 -15.13
CA ASP A 44 0.39 -11.73 -13.74
C ASP A 44 -0.30 -10.76 -12.74
N ILE A 45 -1.23 -9.92 -13.19
CA ILE A 45 -1.89 -8.92 -12.34
C ILE A 45 -2.71 -9.57 -11.19
N GLU A 46 -3.14 -10.80 -11.36
CA GLU A 46 -3.82 -11.55 -10.30
C GLU A 46 -2.92 -11.85 -9.10
N LEU A 47 -1.60 -11.73 -9.24
CA LEU A 47 -0.65 -11.86 -8.13
C LEU A 47 -0.65 -10.61 -7.24
N THR A 48 -1.24 -9.53 -7.71
CA THR A 48 -1.36 -8.28 -6.95
C THR A 48 -2.50 -8.39 -5.95
N LYS A 49 -2.20 -8.11 -4.68
CA LYS A 49 -3.21 -7.97 -3.64
C LYS A 49 -3.51 -6.51 -3.38
N ARG A 50 -4.78 -6.16 -3.29
CA ARG A 50 -5.26 -4.82 -2.96
C ARG A 50 -5.87 -4.80 -1.57
N PHE A 51 -5.45 -3.82 -0.76
CA PHE A 51 -6.07 -3.50 0.52
C PHE A 51 -6.73 -2.13 0.41
N LYS A 52 -8.04 -2.09 0.53
CA LYS A 52 -8.80 -0.84 0.47
C LYS A 52 -9.17 -0.38 1.87
N LEU A 53 -8.85 0.87 2.19
CA LEU A 53 -9.01 1.44 3.52
C LEU A 53 -10.28 2.30 3.62
N SER A 54 -10.89 2.28 4.80
CA SER A 54 -12.00 3.17 5.14
C SER A 54 -11.50 4.60 5.36
N VAL A 55 -11.88 5.48 4.47
CA VAL A 55 -11.58 6.93 4.59
C VAL A 55 -12.27 7.50 5.83
N LYS A 56 -13.51 7.07 6.11
CA LYS A 56 -14.25 7.49 7.29
C LYS A 56 -13.53 7.15 8.60
N ASP A 57 -12.99 5.94 8.72
CA ASP A 57 -12.19 5.54 9.89
C ASP A 57 -10.99 6.47 10.07
N GLN A 58 -10.27 6.75 8.99
CA GLN A 58 -9.07 7.58 9.01
C GLN A 58 -9.34 9.02 9.44
N THR A 59 -10.38 9.63 8.90
CA THR A 59 -10.73 11.03 9.20
C THR A 59 -11.37 11.19 10.57
N SER A 60 -12.09 10.18 11.04
CA SER A 60 -12.78 10.24 12.35
C SER A 60 -11.88 9.88 13.53
N ASN A 61 -10.92 8.96 13.36
CA ASN A 61 -10.16 8.37 14.45
C ASN A 61 -8.66 8.71 14.46
N TYR A 62 -8.12 9.26 13.37
CA TYR A 62 -6.68 9.49 13.21
C TYR A 62 -6.32 10.90 12.75
N ASP A 63 -7.28 11.79 12.58
CA ASP A 63 -7.09 13.15 12.05
C ASP A 63 -6.39 13.18 10.66
N TYR A 64 -6.59 12.14 9.85
CA TYR A 64 -6.07 12.14 8.49
C TYR A 64 -6.92 13.05 7.60
N GLU A 65 -6.26 13.72 6.66
CA GLU A 65 -6.84 14.81 5.88
C GLU A 65 -7.17 14.39 4.45
N ILE A 66 -8.23 14.98 3.91
CA ILE A 66 -8.61 14.90 2.51
C ILE A 66 -8.31 16.24 1.87
N GLN A 67 -7.48 16.27 0.84
CA GLN A 67 -7.15 17.46 0.08
C GLN A 67 -8.11 17.63 -1.11
N LYS A 68 -8.66 18.83 -1.25
CA LYS A 68 -9.65 19.15 -2.29
C LYS A 68 -9.13 18.87 -3.70
N ASP A 69 -7.90 19.28 -4.00
CA ASP A 69 -7.30 19.10 -5.31
C ASP A 69 -7.21 17.61 -5.72
N THR A 70 -6.98 16.74 -4.73
CA THR A 70 -6.91 15.31 -4.96
C THR A 70 -8.29 14.71 -5.23
N ILE A 71 -9.34 15.22 -4.57
CA ILE A 71 -10.72 14.82 -4.88
C ILE A 71 -11.05 15.19 -6.33
N GLU A 72 -10.76 16.41 -6.74
CA GLU A 72 -10.98 16.89 -8.10
C GLU A 72 -10.23 16.02 -9.13
N PHE A 73 -9.00 15.63 -8.82
CA PHE A 73 -8.24 14.69 -9.64
C PHE A 73 -8.97 13.35 -9.82
N TRP A 74 -9.47 12.76 -8.72
CA TRP A 74 -10.18 11.48 -8.78
C TRP A 74 -11.53 11.57 -9.48
N GLU A 75 -12.26 12.67 -9.33
CA GLU A 75 -13.54 12.90 -10.01
C GLU A 75 -13.40 12.97 -11.53
N GLN A 76 -12.23 13.36 -12.02
CA GLN A 76 -11.93 13.44 -13.46
C GLN A 76 -11.51 12.10 -14.06
N GLN A 77 -11.29 11.07 -13.25
CA GLN A 77 -10.92 9.75 -13.73
C GLN A 77 -12.08 9.03 -14.43
N GLU A 78 -11.76 7.99 -15.20
CA GLU A 78 -12.75 7.15 -15.84
C GLU A 78 -13.67 6.47 -14.80
N LYS A 79 -14.90 6.14 -15.24
CA LYS A 79 -15.92 5.54 -14.38
C LYS A 79 -15.44 4.29 -13.64
N GLU A 80 -14.65 3.43 -14.28
CA GLU A 80 -14.12 2.22 -13.67
C GLU A 80 -13.20 2.54 -12.49
N VAL A 81 -12.32 3.54 -12.64
CA VAL A 81 -11.42 4.00 -11.59
C VAL A 81 -12.24 4.60 -10.44
N ARG A 82 -13.19 5.48 -10.75
CA ARG A 82 -14.05 6.10 -9.73
C ARG A 82 -14.85 5.06 -8.94
N THR A 83 -15.33 4.02 -9.58
CA THR A 83 -16.04 2.93 -8.92
C THR A 83 -15.15 2.17 -7.93
N LYS A 84 -13.88 1.92 -8.31
CA LYS A 84 -12.91 1.23 -7.45
C LYS A 84 -12.56 2.01 -6.19
N ILE A 85 -12.50 3.33 -6.26
CA ILE A 85 -12.10 4.18 -5.13
C ILE A 85 -13.28 4.62 -4.26
N THR A 86 -14.50 4.46 -4.72
CA THR A 86 -15.71 4.82 -3.97
C THR A 86 -15.75 4.07 -2.62
N PRO A 87 -15.99 4.75 -1.50
CA PRO A 87 -16.13 4.09 -0.19
C PRO A 87 -17.19 2.99 -0.18
N LYS A 88 -16.86 1.87 0.46
CA LYS A 88 -17.73 0.71 0.62
C LYS A 88 -17.78 0.25 2.08
N PRO A 89 -18.86 -0.43 2.52
CA PRO A 89 -18.99 -0.87 3.91
C PRO A 89 -17.93 -1.88 4.36
N ASP A 90 -17.32 -2.61 3.42
CA ASP A 90 -16.27 -3.61 3.69
C ASP A 90 -14.85 -3.05 3.60
N ASP A 91 -14.70 -1.74 3.42
CA ASP A 91 -13.39 -1.09 3.47
C ASP A 91 -12.76 -1.28 4.86
N LEU A 92 -11.46 -1.52 4.88
CA LEU A 92 -10.72 -1.86 6.09
C LEU A 92 -10.47 -0.63 6.98
N THR A 93 -10.66 -0.78 8.27
CA THR A 93 -10.11 0.18 9.23
C THR A 93 -8.57 0.13 9.19
N VAL A 94 -7.91 1.16 9.71
CA VAL A 94 -6.44 1.16 9.79
C VAL A 94 -5.94 -0.05 10.60
N LYS A 95 -6.64 -0.38 11.68
CA LYS A 95 -6.32 -1.57 12.50
C LYS A 95 -6.43 -2.86 11.69
N GLU A 96 -7.55 -3.05 11.01
CA GLU A 96 -7.77 -4.25 10.18
C GLU A 96 -6.74 -4.33 9.04
N PHE A 97 -6.42 -3.20 8.41
CA PHE A 97 -5.38 -3.14 7.37
C PHE A 97 -4.02 -3.60 7.91
N THR A 98 -3.56 -3.03 9.03
CA THR A 98 -2.25 -3.41 9.58
C THR A 98 -2.21 -4.86 10.01
N ASP A 99 -3.29 -5.39 10.58
CA ASP A 99 -3.40 -6.80 10.96
C ASP A 99 -3.32 -7.71 9.71
N GLN A 100 -4.10 -7.42 8.68
CA GLN A 100 -4.12 -8.22 7.45
C GLN A 100 -2.82 -8.10 6.63
N PHE A 101 -2.21 -6.94 6.61
CA PHE A 101 -0.94 -6.74 5.92
C PHE A 101 0.20 -7.50 6.62
N LEU A 102 0.23 -7.51 7.95
CA LEU A 102 1.17 -8.34 8.71
C LEU A 102 0.96 -9.82 8.44
N ASP A 103 -0.27 -10.31 8.43
CA ASP A 103 -0.58 -11.70 8.09
C ASP A 103 -0.09 -12.03 6.67
N PHE A 104 -0.29 -11.14 5.73
CA PHE A 104 0.22 -11.28 4.36
C PHE A 104 1.75 -11.43 4.33
N LEU A 105 2.47 -10.63 5.14
CA LEU A 105 3.94 -10.72 5.22
C LEU A 105 4.41 -11.99 5.94
N ILE A 106 3.71 -12.39 7.01
CA ILE A 106 4.05 -13.59 7.80
C ILE A 106 3.81 -14.86 6.97
N ASP A 107 2.69 -14.93 6.27
CA ASP A 107 2.32 -16.11 5.48
C ASP A 107 3.10 -16.20 4.15
N GLY A 108 3.69 -15.09 3.72
CA GLY A 108 4.48 -15.03 2.50
C GLY A 108 5.95 -15.43 2.67
N PRO A 109 6.71 -15.39 1.59
CA PRO A 109 8.15 -15.65 1.64
C PRO A 109 8.89 -14.49 2.32
N LYS A 110 10.13 -14.78 2.76
CA LYS A 110 11.03 -13.74 3.28
C LYS A 110 11.34 -12.72 2.18
N ILE A 111 11.06 -11.44 2.46
CA ILE A 111 11.33 -10.33 1.54
C ILE A 111 12.77 -9.85 1.72
N GLU A 112 13.52 -9.83 0.63
CA GLU A 112 14.91 -9.34 0.62
C GLU A 112 14.95 -7.82 0.40
N TYR A 113 14.22 -7.32 -0.61
CA TYR A 113 14.05 -5.90 -0.90
C TYR A 113 12.59 -5.57 -1.16
N TRP A 114 12.21 -4.34 -0.86
CA TRP A 114 10.89 -3.83 -1.18
C TRP A 114 10.97 -2.50 -1.92
N TRP A 115 10.04 -2.31 -2.85
CA TRP A 115 10.10 -1.29 -3.87
C TRP A 115 8.89 -0.39 -3.80
N SER A 116 9.12 0.89 -4.07
CA SER A 116 8.08 1.87 -4.33
C SER A 116 8.56 2.83 -5.40
N ARG A 117 7.65 3.60 -5.97
CA ARG A 117 8.01 4.63 -6.94
C ARG A 117 8.82 5.77 -6.33
N SER A 118 8.66 6.02 -5.03
CA SER A 118 9.41 7.05 -4.31
C SER A 118 9.59 6.64 -2.85
N ASN A 119 10.83 6.58 -2.39
CA ASN A 119 11.18 6.24 -1.00
C ASN A 119 10.67 7.26 0.02
N THR A 120 10.31 8.46 -0.41
CA THR A 120 9.79 9.53 0.44
C THR A 120 8.27 9.61 0.47
N PHE A 121 7.58 8.72 -0.22
CA PHE A 121 6.12 8.70 -0.29
C PHE A 121 5.54 7.40 0.31
N ASP A 122 5.50 6.32 -0.46
CA ASP A 122 4.83 5.07 -0.02
C ASP A 122 5.43 4.46 1.26
N PRO A 123 6.75 4.36 1.43
CA PRO A 123 7.32 3.83 2.66
C PRO A 123 6.98 4.67 3.90
N VAL A 124 6.93 5.99 3.76
CA VAL A 124 6.57 6.91 4.85
C VAL A 124 5.12 6.73 5.26
N ILE A 125 4.22 6.58 4.29
CA ILE A 125 2.80 6.31 4.52
C ILE A 125 2.61 4.97 5.23
N LEU A 126 3.26 3.92 4.75
CA LEU A 126 3.18 2.59 5.37
C LEU A 126 3.65 2.63 6.83
N GLU A 127 4.78 3.25 7.10
CA GLU A 127 5.29 3.41 8.47
C GLU A 127 4.32 4.18 9.35
N ARG A 128 3.75 5.27 8.85
CA ARG A 128 2.74 6.06 9.58
C ARG A 128 1.54 5.22 10.00
N LEU A 129 0.99 4.42 9.09
CA LEU A 129 -0.15 3.54 9.38
C LEU A 129 0.21 2.51 10.47
N PHE A 130 1.36 1.88 10.37
CA PHE A 130 1.82 0.92 11.37
C PHE A 130 2.16 1.59 12.71
N LYS A 131 2.74 2.78 12.69
CA LYS A 131 3.02 3.56 13.90
C LYS A 131 1.76 3.91 14.67
N SER A 132 0.67 4.26 13.97
CA SER A 132 -0.63 4.54 14.59
C SER A 132 -1.19 3.34 15.38
N GLN A 133 -0.77 2.13 15.05
CA GLN A 133 -1.18 0.88 15.70
C GLN A 133 -0.11 0.31 16.66
N GLY A 134 1.01 1.01 16.86
CA GLY A 134 2.12 0.53 17.68
C GLY A 134 2.83 -0.70 17.12
N LYS A 135 2.81 -0.91 15.80
CA LYS A 135 3.27 -2.14 15.12
C LYS A 135 4.43 -1.94 14.15
N VAL A 136 5.14 -0.80 14.23
CA VAL A 136 6.28 -0.51 13.32
C VAL A 136 7.37 -1.58 13.43
N LYS A 137 7.70 -2.01 14.64
CA LYS A 137 8.74 -3.04 14.84
C LYS A 137 8.37 -4.36 14.15
N HIS A 138 7.13 -4.79 14.27
CA HIS A 138 6.65 -6.01 13.61
C HIS A 138 6.73 -5.90 12.09
N MET A 139 6.32 -4.76 11.54
CA MET A 139 6.46 -4.50 10.10
C MET A 139 7.93 -4.56 9.67
N GLN A 140 8.84 -3.93 10.42
CA GLN A 140 10.27 -3.85 10.11
C GLN A 140 11.02 -5.18 10.28
N GLU A 141 10.44 -6.15 10.96
CA GLU A 141 10.96 -7.53 10.97
C GLU A 141 10.89 -8.18 9.58
N HIS A 142 9.89 -7.80 8.78
CA HIS A 142 9.65 -8.30 7.44
C HIS A 142 10.13 -7.35 6.34
N LEU A 143 9.90 -6.05 6.51
CA LEU A 143 10.28 -5.00 5.57
C LEU A 143 11.34 -4.10 6.21
N LYS A 144 12.59 -4.45 6.01
CA LYS A 144 13.72 -3.70 6.59
C LYS A 144 13.79 -2.30 5.98
N TYR A 145 13.94 -1.25 6.82
CA TYR A 145 13.99 0.13 6.34
C TYR A 145 15.17 0.39 5.39
N TRP A 146 16.29 -0.32 5.58
CA TRP A 146 17.47 -0.21 4.68
C TRP A 146 17.34 -1.00 3.39
N ALA A 147 16.32 -1.83 3.25
CA ALA A 147 16.08 -2.68 2.09
C ALA A 147 15.08 -2.06 1.09
N VAL A 148 14.63 -0.84 1.35
CA VAL A 148 13.74 -0.12 0.43
C VAL A 148 14.50 0.34 -0.81
N ARG A 149 13.83 0.28 -1.97
CA ARG A 149 14.34 0.68 -3.28
C ARG A 149 13.30 1.52 -4.02
N ASP A 150 13.75 2.36 -4.95
CA ASP A 150 12.88 3.09 -5.88
C ASP A 150 13.39 3.03 -7.34
#